data_f65cc7187b107b293de82b7bc0e4c7d6
#
_entry.id   f65cc7187b107b293de82b7bc0e4c7d6
#
_cell.length_a   1.000
_cell.length_b   1.000
_cell.length_c   1.000
_cell.angle_alpha   90.00
_cell.angle_beta   90.00
_cell.angle_gamma   90.00
#
_symmetry.space_group_name_H-M   'P 1'
#
loop_
_entity.id
_entity.type
_entity.pdbx_description
1 polymer ?
#
loop_
_entity_poly.entity_id
_entity_poly.type
_entity_poly.pdbx_seq_one_letter_code
_entity_poly.pdbx_strand_id
1 'polypeptide(L)'
;MTKSKVYFGSIQQGQAHGFASLGAKLDTLLEHLDFSSIEKNDKVAVKMHLGFHDGYQTVPVFFVRRIVNAVKAAGGWPFVTDNPTAVYNAAERGYTQETCGCP
;
A
#
# COMPACT_ATOMS: atom_id res chain seq x y z
N MET A 1 -3.36 -1.81 31.63
CA MET A 1 -3.11 -2.32 30.27
C MET A 1 -3.24 -1.16 29.29
N THR A 2 -2.25 -0.95 28.46
CA THR A 2 -2.28 0.07 27.41
C THR A 2 -3.15 -0.41 26.24
N LYS A 3 -4.05 0.44 25.80
CA LYS A 3 -4.88 0.16 24.63
C LYS A 3 -4.22 0.75 23.38
N SER A 4 -4.18 -0.03 22.31
CA SER A 4 -3.71 0.45 21.01
C SER A 4 -4.83 1.18 20.27
N LYS A 5 -4.48 2.25 19.55
CA LYS A 5 -5.40 2.94 18.66
C LYS A 5 -5.52 2.18 17.35
N VAL A 6 -6.74 2.02 16.89
CA VAL A 6 -7.03 1.44 15.57
C VAL A 6 -7.82 2.47 14.76
N TYR A 7 -7.38 2.72 13.54
CA TYR A 7 -8.06 3.61 12.61
C TYR A 7 -8.80 2.75 11.58
N PHE A 8 -10.09 2.98 11.45
CA PHE A 8 -10.96 2.16 10.62
C PHE A 8 -11.68 3.00 9.57
N GLY A 9 -11.61 2.55 8.31
CA GLY A 9 -12.37 3.10 7.20
C GLY A 9 -13.32 2.04 6.66
N SER A 10 -14.62 2.38 6.57
CA SER A 10 -15.62 1.49 6.00
C SER A 10 -15.39 1.29 4.50
N ILE A 11 -15.63 0.06 4.01
CA ILE A 11 -15.62 -0.24 2.57
C ILE A 11 -16.80 0.38 1.83
N GLN A 12 -17.80 0.88 2.55
CA GLN A 12 -18.91 1.61 1.93
C GLN A 12 -18.39 2.87 1.26
N GLN A 13 -18.67 3.00 -0.02
CA GLN A 13 -18.21 4.12 -0.82
C GLN A 13 -19.40 5.01 -1.16
N GLY A 14 -19.42 6.22 -0.58
CA GLY A 14 -20.47 7.19 -0.87
C GLY A 14 -20.38 7.77 -2.27
N GLN A 15 -19.13 7.85 -2.80
CA GLN A 15 -18.86 8.35 -4.15
C GLN A 15 -17.71 7.55 -4.76
N ALA A 16 -17.73 7.39 -6.07
CA ALA A 16 -16.66 6.68 -6.79
C ALA A 16 -15.34 7.46 -6.83
N HIS A 17 -15.38 8.76 -6.53
CA HIS A 17 -14.22 9.65 -6.56
C HIS A 17 -14.31 10.67 -5.44
N GLY A 18 -13.29 11.52 -5.32
CA GLY A 18 -13.23 12.50 -4.25
C GLY A 18 -12.94 11.85 -2.88
N PHE A 19 -13.11 12.60 -1.82
CA PHE A 19 -12.74 12.18 -0.47
C PHE A 19 -13.68 11.11 0.14
N ALA A 20 -14.77 10.79 -0.50
CA ALA A 20 -15.65 9.67 -0.10
C ALA A 20 -15.26 8.35 -0.78
N SER A 21 -14.31 8.35 -1.69
CA SER A 21 -13.81 7.15 -2.35
C SER A 21 -12.94 6.30 -1.40
N LEU A 22 -12.82 5.01 -1.69
CA LEU A 22 -11.98 4.12 -0.89
C LEU A 22 -10.51 4.54 -0.90
N GLY A 23 -10.02 5.02 -2.04
CA GLY A 23 -8.66 5.51 -2.14
C GLY A 23 -8.39 6.72 -1.25
N ALA A 24 -9.30 7.69 -1.25
CA ALA A 24 -9.17 8.86 -0.40
C ALA A 24 -9.33 8.50 1.09
N LYS A 25 -10.17 7.53 1.42
CA LYS A 25 -10.27 7.02 2.79
C LYS A 25 -8.95 6.41 3.26
N LEU A 26 -8.28 5.65 2.39
CA LEU A 26 -6.96 5.10 2.73
C LEU A 26 -5.95 6.22 2.95
N ASP A 27 -5.92 7.24 2.11
CA ASP A 27 -5.02 8.39 2.29
C ASP A 27 -5.25 9.06 3.65
N THR A 28 -6.50 9.24 4.04
CA THR A 28 -6.84 9.80 5.35
C THR A 28 -6.36 8.89 6.50
N LEU A 29 -6.53 7.58 6.37
CA LEU A 29 -6.02 6.63 7.37
C LEU A 29 -4.50 6.71 7.49
N LEU A 30 -3.79 6.83 6.37
CA LEU A 30 -2.32 6.91 6.35
C LEU A 30 -1.80 8.17 7.04
N GLU A 31 -2.55 9.27 7.04
CA GLU A 31 -2.20 10.51 7.76
C GLU A 31 -2.12 10.29 9.28
N HIS A 32 -2.84 9.30 9.81
CA HIS A 32 -2.81 8.97 11.24
C HIS A 32 -1.65 8.04 11.62
N LEU A 33 -0.94 7.48 10.67
CA LEU A 33 0.24 6.65 10.94
C LEU A 33 1.49 7.52 11.10
N ASP A 34 2.35 7.10 12.00
CA ASP A 34 3.60 7.81 12.25
C ASP A 34 4.71 7.24 11.36
N PHE A 35 5.11 8.02 10.36
CA PHE A 35 6.24 7.70 9.48
C PHE A 35 7.52 8.48 9.86
N SER A 36 7.55 9.13 11.03
CA SER A 36 8.68 9.97 11.42
C SER A 36 10.00 9.22 11.62
N SER A 37 9.94 7.90 11.80
CA SER A 37 11.14 7.06 11.89
C SER A 37 11.82 6.81 10.53
N ILE A 38 11.14 7.13 9.42
CA ILE A 38 11.73 7.00 8.09
C ILE A 38 12.64 8.19 7.84
N GLU A 39 13.93 7.91 7.66
CA GLU A 39 14.91 8.91 7.28
C GLU A 39 15.02 9.02 5.76
N LYS A 40 15.61 10.10 5.29
CA LYS A 40 15.78 10.34 3.86
C LYS A 40 16.56 9.20 3.20
N ASN A 41 15.98 8.64 2.13
CA ASN A 41 16.52 7.54 1.34
C ASN A 41 16.58 6.18 2.06
N ASP A 42 15.92 6.05 3.21
CA ASP A 42 15.77 4.73 3.82
C ASP A 42 15.05 3.79 2.86
N LYS A 43 15.56 2.58 2.74
CA LYS A 43 14.88 1.53 1.98
C LYS A 43 13.73 0.96 2.80
N VAL A 44 12.51 1.11 2.32
CA VAL A 44 11.31 0.70 3.03
C VAL A 44 10.62 -0.42 2.28
N ALA A 45 10.60 -1.60 2.88
CA ALA A 45 9.92 -2.75 2.31
C ALA A 45 8.42 -2.64 2.57
N VAL A 46 7.62 -2.64 1.50
CA VAL A 46 6.18 -2.79 1.57
C VAL A 46 5.87 -4.27 1.35
N LYS A 47 5.79 -5.00 2.46
CA LYS A 47 5.49 -6.44 2.43
C LYS A 47 4.00 -6.64 2.31
N MET A 48 3.59 -7.41 1.31
CA MET A 48 2.19 -7.71 1.10
C MET A 48 2.04 -9.11 0.51
N HIS A 49 0.83 -9.59 0.48
CA HIS A 49 0.51 -10.83 -0.23
C HIS A 49 0.35 -10.49 -1.72
N LEU A 50 1.37 -10.79 -2.51
CA LEU A 50 1.35 -10.58 -3.97
C LEU A 50 0.59 -11.69 -4.71
N GLY A 51 0.22 -12.74 -4.00
CA GLY A 51 -0.58 -13.82 -4.55
C GLY A 51 0.24 -14.94 -5.15
N PHE A 52 -0.43 -15.78 -5.90
CA PHE A 52 0.15 -16.94 -6.57
C PHE A 52 -0.48 -17.07 -7.96
N HIS A 53 0.00 -18.00 -8.77
CA HIS A 53 -0.57 -18.25 -10.10
C HIS A 53 -2.10 -18.41 -10.01
N ASP A 54 -2.81 -17.72 -10.90
CA ASP A 54 -4.27 -17.71 -10.97
C ASP A 54 -4.96 -17.14 -9.71
N GLY A 55 -4.18 -16.56 -8.79
CA GLY A 55 -4.71 -15.95 -7.58
C GLY A 55 -5.45 -14.63 -7.86
N TYR A 56 -6.47 -14.34 -7.06
CA TYR A 56 -7.26 -13.13 -7.19
C TYR A 56 -7.52 -12.43 -5.85
N GLN A 57 -7.16 -13.07 -4.75
CA GLN A 57 -7.41 -12.55 -3.39
C GLN A 57 -6.24 -11.70 -2.91
N THR A 58 -5.96 -10.65 -3.66
CA THR A 58 -4.87 -9.71 -3.33
C THR A 58 -5.42 -8.29 -3.25
N VAL A 59 -4.68 -7.43 -2.56
CA VAL A 59 -5.03 -6.03 -2.45
C VAL A 59 -4.91 -5.36 -3.82
N PRO A 60 -5.94 -4.63 -4.29
CA PRO A 60 -5.84 -3.89 -5.55
C PRO A 60 -4.62 -2.96 -5.57
N VAL A 61 -3.95 -2.92 -6.73
CA VAL A 61 -2.69 -2.19 -6.87
C VAL A 61 -2.80 -0.69 -6.56
N PHE A 62 -3.96 -0.09 -6.78
CA PHE A 62 -4.11 1.34 -6.49
C PHE A 62 -4.01 1.65 -4.99
N PHE A 63 -4.37 0.71 -4.10
CA PHE A 63 -4.10 0.86 -2.67
C PHE A 63 -2.62 0.75 -2.36
N VAL A 64 -1.93 -0.19 -2.99
CA VAL A 64 -0.48 -0.36 -2.84
C VAL A 64 0.25 0.92 -3.24
N ARG A 65 -0.14 1.50 -4.36
CA ARG A 65 0.44 2.75 -4.85
C ARG A 65 0.29 3.90 -3.86
N ARG A 66 -0.82 3.97 -3.14
CA ARG A 66 -1.03 5.02 -2.12
C ARG A 66 -0.10 4.86 -0.93
N ILE A 67 0.14 3.63 -0.50
CA ILE A 67 1.11 3.34 0.55
C ILE A 67 2.52 3.69 0.08
N VAL A 68 2.88 3.31 -1.14
CA VAL A 68 4.15 3.67 -1.77
C VAL A 68 4.34 5.19 -1.79
N ASN A 69 3.30 5.93 -2.17
CA ASN A 69 3.34 7.39 -2.21
C ASN A 69 3.52 7.99 -0.80
N ALA A 70 2.89 7.41 0.22
CA ALA A 70 3.06 7.84 1.61
C ALA A 70 4.50 7.67 2.10
N VAL A 71 5.13 6.54 1.76
CA VAL A 71 6.54 6.27 2.08
C VAL A 71 7.44 7.28 1.37
N LYS A 72 7.20 7.55 0.10
CA LYS A 72 7.96 8.58 -0.65
C LYS A 72 7.80 9.96 -0.04
N ALA A 73 6.60 10.34 0.35
CA ALA A 73 6.34 11.62 0.99
C ALA A 73 7.08 11.76 2.32
N ALA A 74 7.32 10.65 3.02
CA ALA A 74 8.11 10.63 4.25
C ALA A 74 9.63 10.65 4.00
N GLY A 75 10.06 10.60 2.75
CA GLY A 75 11.47 10.65 2.35
C GLY A 75 12.11 9.28 2.12
N GLY A 76 11.36 8.19 2.28
CA GLY A 76 11.84 6.83 2.08
C GLY A 76 11.92 6.41 0.62
N TRP A 77 12.62 5.31 0.40
CA TRP A 77 12.74 4.65 -0.90
C TRP A 77 11.98 3.31 -0.82
N PRO A 78 10.71 3.28 -1.26
CA PRO A 78 9.89 2.08 -1.12
C PRO A 78 10.20 1.02 -2.16
N PHE A 79 10.00 -0.23 -1.78
CA PHE A 79 9.91 -1.35 -2.73
C PHE A 79 8.85 -2.34 -2.22
N VAL A 80 8.12 -2.94 -3.15
CA VAL A 80 7.09 -3.93 -2.84
C VAL A 80 7.72 -5.32 -2.87
N THR A 81 7.39 -6.16 -1.91
CA THR A 81 8.02 -7.46 -1.78
C THR A 81 7.09 -8.53 -1.22
N ASP A 82 7.45 -9.77 -1.50
CA ASP A 82 6.88 -10.99 -0.95
C ASP A 82 7.93 -12.10 -1.13
N ASN A 83 7.56 -13.36 -1.01
CA ASN A 83 8.47 -14.46 -1.32
C ASN A 83 8.86 -14.43 -2.82
N PRO A 84 10.00 -15.03 -3.22
CA PRO A 84 10.47 -14.94 -4.62
C PRO A 84 9.46 -15.42 -5.66
N THR A 85 8.75 -16.51 -5.41
CA THR A 85 7.77 -17.03 -6.36
C THR A 85 6.66 -16.02 -6.62
N ALA A 86 6.12 -15.40 -5.56
CA ALA A 86 5.08 -14.39 -5.69
C ALA A 86 5.56 -13.15 -6.43
N VAL A 87 6.81 -12.72 -6.18
CA VAL A 87 7.40 -11.58 -6.87
C VAL A 87 7.54 -11.84 -8.36
N TYR A 88 8.04 -13.00 -8.75
CA TYR A 88 8.27 -13.33 -10.16
C TYR A 88 6.99 -13.37 -11.00
N ASN A 89 5.86 -13.71 -10.42
CA ASN A 89 4.61 -13.76 -11.15
C ASN A 89 3.62 -12.64 -10.80
N ALA A 90 4.06 -11.65 -10.06
CA ALA A 90 3.19 -10.57 -9.57
C ALA A 90 2.56 -9.75 -10.69
N ALA A 91 3.24 -9.61 -11.83
CA ALA A 91 2.72 -8.86 -12.98
C ALA A 91 1.41 -9.45 -13.53
N GLU A 92 1.19 -10.75 -13.38
CA GLU A 92 -0.06 -11.41 -13.75
C GLU A 92 -1.27 -10.80 -13.04
N ARG A 93 -1.07 -10.31 -11.82
CA ARG A 93 -2.11 -9.68 -10.99
C ARG A 93 -2.03 -8.16 -10.97
N GLY A 94 -1.26 -7.58 -11.90
CA GLY A 94 -1.19 -6.14 -12.07
C GLY A 94 -0.11 -5.42 -11.26
N TYR A 95 0.72 -6.13 -10.51
CA TYR A 95 1.80 -5.52 -9.73
C TYR A 95 3.07 -5.43 -10.58
N THR A 96 3.32 -4.26 -11.10
CA THR A 96 4.53 -3.94 -11.86
C THR A 96 5.19 -2.71 -11.27
N GLN A 97 6.42 -2.45 -11.65
CA GLN A 97 7.12 -1.23 -11.23
C GLN A 97 6.33 0.02 -11.62
N GLU A 98 5.73 0.01 -12.80
CA GLU A 98 4.92 1.14 -13.30
C GLU A 98 3.64 1.32 -12.48
N THR A 99 2.89 0.24 -12.23
CA THR A 99 1.60 0.33 -11.53
C THR A 99 1.76 0.60 -10.05
N CYS A 100 2.76 0.02 -9.40
CA CYS A 100 3.06 0.28 -7.98
C CYS A 100 3.72 1.63 -7.76
N GLY A 101 4.42 2.16 -8.76
CA GLY A 101 5.20 3.39 -8.64
C GLY A 101 6.57 3.18 -7.97
N CYS A 102 7.03 1.94 -7.83
CA CYS A 102 8.32 1.56 -7.23
C CYS A 102 8.70 0.15 -7.67
N PRO A 103 9.98 -0.27 -7.45
CA PRO A 103 10.37 -1.67 -7.62
C PRO A 103 9.54 -2.63 -6.79
#